data_9b9a8bf8ca4ef84d4acf49f3adbb10e1
#
_entry.id   9b9a8bf8ca4ef84d4acf49f3adbb10e1
#
_cell.length_a   1.000
_cell.length_b   1.000
_cell.length_c   1.000
_cell.angle_alpha   90.00
_cell.angle_beta   90.00
_cell.angle_gamma   90.00
#
_symmetry.space_group_name_H-M   'P 1'
#
loop_
_entity.id
_entity.type
_entity.pdbx_description
1 polymer ?
#
loop_
_entity_poly.entity_id
_entity_poly.type
_entity_poly.pdbx_seq_one_letter_code
_entity_poly.pdbx_strand_id
1 'polypeptide(L)'
;MTEALCWELEKMITVEYARAVRATEDWVFYCPHEICLTNVHTRTWKNTYFAARPRHVSGCPDEAPSSESSIIPGAPKRKPVQVREKPIPNLLGPQPALKQKSRAPTKEELLQLSRAVRHIPALYPGTLEEVVDAWIRIAPKERDQRALTIGNQELTYKSAFRFLGGASDDVNSLDPYRQIIFGAATVERWKQWILVKSRKKFSAGEATVPLRLAVKQDEAPCWLPELVDRPATLFWHGVIPELGAKKDAYRFAVDFDLLHAGFTVRAEHLMP
;
A
#
# COMPACT_ATOMS: atom_id res chain seq x y z
N MET A 1 -13.27 15.38 -8.60
CA MET A 1 -12.81 15.03 -7.23
C MET A 1 -12.00 13.75 -7.25
N THR A 2 -11.12 13.55 -6.26
CA THR A 2 -10.18 12.42 -6.19
C THR A 2 -10.56 11.38 -5.14
N GLU A 3 -11.52 11.70 -4.28
CA GLU A 3 -12.00 10.86 -3.18
C GLU A 3 -13.53 10.80 -3.18
N ALA A 4 -14.08 9.67 -2.73
CA ALA A 4 -15.52 9.46 -2.64
C ALA A 4 -15.87 8.55 -1.46
N LEU A 5 -17.13 8.62 -0.99
CA LEU A 5 -17.69 7.67 -0.05
C LEU A 5 -17.98 6.36 -0.78
N CYS A 6 -17.48 5.23 -0.28
CA CYS A 6 -17.88 3.90 -0.70
C CYS A 6 -18.93 3.38 0.28
N TRP A 7 -20.11 3.02 -0.23
CA TRP A 7 -21.20 2.53 0.60
C TRP A 7 -20.92 1.16 1.21
N GLU A 8 -20.33 0.26 0.44
CA GLU A 8 -20.05 -1.12 0.83
C GLU A 8 -18.91 -1.22 1.87
N LEU A 9 -17.93 -0.32 1.78
CA LEU A 9 -16.81 -0.26 2.73
C LEU A 9 -17.10 0.65 3.94
N GLU A 10 -18.12 1.52 3.84
CA GLU A 10 -18.38 2.59 4.81
C GLU A 10 -17.13 3.46 5.09
N LYS A 11 -16.38 3.77 4.04
CA LYS A 11 -15.12 4.52 4.10
C LYS A 11 -14.99 5.50 2.96
N MET A 12 -14.13 6.51 3.16
CA MET A 12 -13.59 7.28 2.04
C MET A 12 -12.59 6.42 1.27
N ILE A 13 -12.62 6.50 -0.05
CA ILE A 13 -11.65 5.82 -0.91
C ILE A 13 -11.11 6.77 -1.97
N THR A 14 -9.90 6.50 -2.44
CA THR A 14 -9.31 7.25 -3.54
C THR A 14 -9.84 6.76 -4.89
N VAL A 15 -9.80 7.63 -5.91
CA VAL A 15 -10.25 7.28 -7.26
C VAL A 15 -9.36 6.22 -7.92
N GLU A 16 -8.08 6.18 -7.59
CA GLU A 16 -7.14 5.18 -8.06
C GLU A 16 -7.56 3.80 -7.56
N TYR A 17 -7.88 3.68 -6.28
CA TYR A 17 -8.36 2.44 -5.68
C TYR A 17 -9.72 2.03 -6.25
N ALA A 18 -10.68 2.95 -6.30
CA ALA A 18 -11.99 2.68 -6.91
C ALA A 18 -11.89 2.17 -8.35
N ARG A 19 -10.92 2.66 -9.12
CA ARG A 19 -10.68 2.19 -10.48
C ARG A 19 -10.12 0.78 -10.52
N ALA A 20 -9.16 0.46 -9.62
CA ALA A 20 -8.55 -0.86 -9.56
C ALA A 20 -9.59 -1.95 -9.26
N VAL A 21 -10.50 -1.70 -8.32
CA VAL A 21 -11.52 -2.67 -7.91
C VAL A 21 -12.76 -2.71 -8.79
N ARG A 22 -13.06 -1.68 -9.57
CA ARG A 22 -14.22 -1.66 -10.46
C ARG A 22 -14.27 -2.81 -11.48
N ALA A 23 -13.12 -3.42 -11.77
CA ALA A 23 -13.04 -4.57 -12.66
C ALA A 23 -13.60 -5.86 -12.03
N THR A 24 -13.69 -5.89 -10.68
CA THR A 24 -14.05 -7.09 -9.92
C THR A 24 -15.26 -6.91 -9.01
N GLU A 25 -15.66 -5.67 -8.72
CA GLU A 25 -16.67 -5.35 -7.71
C GLU A 25 -17.65 -4.27 -8.17
N ASP A 26 -18.94 -4.45 -7.85
CA ASP A 26 -20.03 -3.50 -8.15
C ASP A 26 -20.26 -2.51 -6.98
N TRP A 27 -19.24 -1.72 -6.65
CA TRP A 27 -19.35 -0.74 -5.58
C TRP A 27 -20.04 0.54 -5.99
N VAL A 28 -20.76 1.13 -5.04
CA VAL A 28 -21.47 2.38 -5.24
C VAL A 28 -20.78 3.52 -4.49
N PHE A 29 -20.51 4.59 -5.21
CA PHE A 29 -19.79 5.73 -4.68
C PHE A 29 -20.64 6.97 -4.62
N TYR A 30 -20.42 7.80 -3.58
CA TYR A 30 -21.14 9.04 -3.36
C TYR A 30 -20.19 10.20 -3.11
N CYS A 31 -20.62 11.40 -3.49
CA CYS A 31 -19.93 12.63 -3.13
C CYS A 31 -19.85 12.77 -1.60
N PRO A 32 -18.67 13.08 -1.00
CA PRO A 32 -18.53 13.16 0.44
C PRO A 32 -19.13 14.43 1.07
N HIS A 33 -19.50 15.43 0.27
CA HIS A 33 -20.02 16.70 0.78
C HIS A 33 -21.48 16.56 1.23
N GLU A 34 -21.76 16.93 2.50
CA GLU A 34 -23.06 16.79 3.15
C GLU A 34 -24.22 17.43 2.38
N ILE A 35 -23.95 18.54 1.69
CA ILE A 35 -24.94 19.22 0.87
C ILE A 35 -25.25 18.49 -0.45
N CYS A 36 -24.39 17.57 -0.86
CA CYS A 36 -24.46 16.94 -2.17
C CYS A 36 -24.89 15.48 -2.08
N LEU A 37 -24.04 14.60 -1.57
CA LEU A 37 -24.26 13.15 -1.43
C LEU A 37 -24.77 12.48 -2.72
N THR A 38 -24.50 13.07 -3.89
CA THR A 38 -24.90 12.56 -5.20
C THR A 38 -24.06 11.34 -5.55
N ASN A 39 -24.68 10.36 -6.24
CA ASN A 39 -23.96 9.22 -6.78
C ASN A 39 -22.87 9.67 -7.75
N VAL A 40 -21.67 9.07 -7.62
CA VAL A 40 -20.52 9.37 -8.46
C VAL A 40 -19.91 8.09 -9.02
N HIS A 41 -19.20 8.19 -10.13
CA HIS A 41 -18.54 7.07 -10.78
C HIS A 41 -17.16 7.49 -11.28
N THR A 42 -16.27 6.53 -11.42
CA THR A 42 -14.93 6.79 -11.94
C THR A 42 -14.98 7.12 -13.42
N ARG A 43 -14.28 8.18 -13.82
CA ARG A 43 -14.04 8.54 -15.22
C ARG A 43 -12.57 8.73 -15.46
N THR A 44 -12.13 8.39 -16.66
CA THR A 44 -10.76 8.64 -17.12
C THR A 44 -10.81 9.47 -18.38
N TRP A 45 -10.16 10.63 -18.35
CA TRP A 45 -9.82 11.42 -19.51
C TRP A 45 -8.30 11.58 -19.54
N LYS A 46 -7.76 12.77 -19.31
CA LYS A 46 -6.32 12.97 -19.05
C LYS A 46 -5.91 12.45 -17.68
N ASN A 47 -6.83 12.44 -16.75
CA ASN A 47 -6.71 12.01 -15.38
C ASN A 47 -7.91 11.15 -14.99
N THR A 48 -7.73 10.25 -14.01
CA THR A 48 -8.85 9.54 -13.37
C THR A 48 -9.45 10.43 -12.29
N TYR A 49 -10.79 10.49 -12.22
CA TYR A 49 -11.53 11.30 -11.26
C TYR A 49 -12.92 10.71 -11.05
N PHE A 50 -13.57 11.07 -9.94
CA PHE A 50 -14.98 10.80 -9.74
C PHE A 50 -15.82 11.90 -10.38
N ALA A 51 -16.86 11.51 -11.12
CA ALA A 51 -17.83 12.38 -11.74
C ALA A 51 -19.22 12.07 -11.23
N ALA A 52 -20.01 13.10 -10.92
CA ALA A 52 -21.40 12.94 -10.49
C ALA A 52 -22.32 12.54 -11.66
N ARG A 53 -23.38 11.83 -11.33
CA ARG A 53 -24.47 11.50 -12.25
C ARG A 53 -25.82 11.81 -11.59
N PRO A 54 -26.62 12.76 -12.12
CA PRO A 54 -26.37 13.54 -13.34
C PRO A 54 -25.38 14.68 -13.15
N ARG A 55 -25.39 15.40 -12.02
CA ARG A 55 -24.48 16.51 -11.65
C ARG A 55 -24.38 16.62 -10.14
N HIS A 56 -23.35 17.31 -9.65
CA HIS A 56 -23.32 17.74 -8.25
C HIS A 56 -24.46 18.75 -7.99
N VAL A 57 -24.92 18.78 -6.75
CA VAL A 57 -25.90 19.80 -6.30
C VAL A 57 -25.22 21.16 -6.35
N SER A 58 -25.98 22.20 -6.70
CA SER A 58 -25.49 23.57 -6.72
C SER A 58 -24.90 24.00 -5.36
N GLY A 59 -23.72 24.61 -5.42
CA GLY A 59 -22.94 24.97 -4.24
C GLY A 59 -22.08 23.85 -3.67
N CYS A 60 -22.02 22.66 -4.31
CA CYS A 60 -21.07 21.62 -3.95
C CYS A 60 -19.63 22.08 -4.32
N PRO A 61 -18.63 21.91 -3.43
CA PRO A 61 -17.25 22.27 -3.73
C PRO A 61 -16.68 21.56 -4.98
N ASP A 62 -17.21 20.39 -5.32
CA ASP A 62 -16.84 19.62 -6.52
C ASP A 62 -17.74 19.88 -7.73
N GLU A 63 -18.63 20.85 -7.65
CA GLU A 63 -19.45 21.26 -8.80
C GLU A 63 -18.52 21.81 -9.90
N ALA A 64 -18.65 21.27 -11.10
CA ALA A 64 -17.95 21.83 -12.25
C ALA A 64 -18.43 23.25 -12.51
N PRO A 65 -17.57 24.24 -12.72
CA PRO A 65 -17.99 25.59 -13.08
C PRO A 65 -18.91 25.49 -14.31
N SER A 66 -20.11 26.07 -14.20
CA SER A 66 -21.06 26.12 -15.29
C SER A 66 -20.34 26.75 -16.51
N SER A 67 -20.50 26.12 -17.66
CA SER A 67 -19.88 26.58 -18.92
C SER A 67 -20.29 27.99 -19.36
N GLU A 68 -21.18 28.63 -18.61
CA GLU A 68 -21.70 29.97 -18.90
C GLU A 68 -20.92 31.13 -18.26
N SER A 69 -20.00 30.88 -17.31
CA SER A 69 -19.20 31.97 -16.71
C SER A 69 -17.77 31.95 -17.23
N SER A 70 -17.49 32.94 -18.10
CA SER A 70 -16.18 33.44 -18.52
C SER A 70 -15.48 32.74 -19.70
N ILE A 71 -15.98 33.00 -20.89
CA ILE A 71 -15.10 33.21 -22.04
C ILE A 71 -14.57 34.66 -21.91
N ILE A 72 -13.47 34.86 -21.22
CA ILE A 72 -12.62 36.03 -21.44
C ILE A 72 -11.75 35.69 -22.63
N PRO A 73 -11.94 36.33 -23.80
CA PRO A 73 -11.12 36.09 -24.97
C PRO A 73 -9.70 36.60 -24.66
N GLY A 74 -8.70 35.72 -24.69
CA GLY A 74 -7.31 36.14 -24.74
C GLY A 74 -6.43 35.73 -23.54
N ALA A 75 -6.90 35.06 -22.50
CA ALA A 75 -6.02 34.58 -21.46
C ALA A 75 -5.42 33.21 -21.83
N PRO A 76 -4.08 33.06 -21.86
CA PRO A 76 -3.44 31.76 -22.12
C PRO A 76 -3.75 30.80 -20.98
N LYS A 77 -4.60 29.80 -21.24
CA LYS A 77 -4.90 28.70 -20.31
C LYS A 77 -3.68 27.77 -20.18
N ARG A 78 -2.62 28.20 -19.57
CA ARG A 78 -1.59 27.29 -19.06
C ARG A 78 -2.11 26.70 -17.75
N LYS A 79 -2.80 25.56 -17.84
CA LYS A 79 -3.01 24.72 -16.66
C LYS A 79 -1.63 24.21 -16.23
N PRO A 80 -1.24 24.38 -14.95
CA PRO A 80 -0.02 23.78 -14.47
C PRO A 80 -0.10 22.28 -14.72
N VAL A 81 0.96 21.70 -15.27
CA VAL A 81 1.12 20.25 -15.37
C VAL A 81 1.29 19.78 -13.92
N GLN A 82 0.21 19.31 -13.30
CA GLN A 82 0.31 18.66 -12.01
C GLN A 82 1.07 17.36 -12.24
N VAL A 83 2.34 17.34 -11.84
CA VAL A 83 3.09 16.10 -11.68
C VAL A 83 2.37 15.32 -10.59
N ARG A 84 1.65 14.26 -10.98
CA ARG A 84 0.97 13.41 -10.03
C ARG A 84 2.00 12.62 -9.26
N GLU A 85 2.15 12.93 -8.00
CA GLU A 85 2.80 12.02 -7.07
C GLU A 85 2.02 10.71 -7.05
N LYS A 86 2.72 9.58 -7.07
CA LYS A 86 2.08 8.28 -6.88
C LYS A 86 1.41 8.30 -5.50
N PRO A 87 0.16 7.88 -5.37
CA PRO A 87 -0.52 7.87 -4.09
C PRO A 87 0.25 6.99 -3.09
N ILE A 88 0.15 7.34 -1.81
CA ILE A 88 0.82 6.63 -0.72
C ILE A 88 -0.21 5.69 -0.10
N PRO A 89 0.01 4.34 -0.11
CA PRO A 89 -0.88 3.41 0.57
C PRO A 89 -0.99 3.73 2.07
N ASN A 90 -2.16 3.52 2.64
CA ASN A 90 -2.40 3.66 4.08
C ASN A 90 -2.93 2.39 4.75
N LEU A 91 -2.98 1.30 3.99
CA LEU A 91 -3.28 -0.05 4.46
C LEU A 91 -2.34 -1.03 3.75
N LEU A 92 -1.66 -1.89 4.52
CA LEU A 92 -0.92 -3.03 3.98
C LEU A 92 -1.84 -4.24 3.86
N GLY A 93 -1.89 -4.83 2.67
CA GLY A 93 -2.64 -6.05 2.42
C GLY A 93 -3.97 -5.84 1.70
N PRO A 94 -4.84 -6.86 1.72
CA PRO A 94 -6.10 -6.81 1.01
C PRO A 94 -7.06 -5.78 1.61
N GLN A 95 -8.04 -5.41 0.80
CA GLN A 95 -9.09 -4.52 1.25
C GLN A 95 -9.84 -5.09 2.47
N PRO A 96 -10.38 -4.23 3.32
CA PRO A 96 -11.26 -4.66 4.41
C PRO A 96 -12.47 -5.42 3.88
N ALA A 97 -13.01 -6.32 4.71
CA ALA A 97 -14.21 -7.07 4.36
C ALA A 97 -15.37 -6.12 4.00
N LEU A 98 -16.04 -6.46 2.91
CA LEU A 98 -17.22 -5.72 2.45
C LEU A 98 -18.42 -6.01 3.33
N LYS A 99 -19.21 -5.00 3.62
CA LYS A 99 -20.53 -5.19 4.20
C LYS A 99 -21.53 -5.43 3.09
N GLN A 100 -22.15 -6.60 3.07
CA GLN A 100 -23.23 -6.86 2.12
C GLN A 100 -24.37 -5.86 2.33
N LYS A 101 -24.65 -5.07 1.33
CA LYS A 101 -25.72 -4.08 1.32
C LYS A 101 -26.85 -4.58 0.44
N SER A 102 -28.01 -4.80 1.04
CA SER A 102 -29.21 -5.32 0.34
C SER A 102 -29.99 -4.24 -0.41
N ARG A 103 -29.69 -2.95 -0.19
CA ARG A 103 -30.37 -1.82 -0.79
C ARG A 103 -29.46 -0.61 -0.94
N ALA A 104 -29.88 0.33 -1.79
CA ALA A 104 -29.26 1.64 -1.84
C ALA A 104 -29.42 2.41 -0.51
N PRO A 105 -28.45 3.24 -0.12
CA PRO A 105 -28.53 4.04 1.10
C PRO A 105 -29.59 5.14 1.00
N THR A 106 -30.17 5.49 2.12
CA THR A 106 -30.95 6.71 2.26
C THR A 106 -30.02 7.94 2.35
N LYS A 107 -30.58 9.12 2.17
CA LYS A 107 -29.82 10.37 2.30
C LYS A 107 -29.31 10.58 3.74
N GLU A 108 -30.09 10.18 4.72
CA GLU A 108 -29.75 10.25 6.14
C GLU A 108 -28.57 9.33 6.48
N GLU A 109 -28.56 8.10 5.95
CA GLU A 109 -27.44 7.15 6.13
C GLU A 109 -26.17 7.66 5.49
N LEU A 110 -26.25 8.24 4.30
CA LEU A 110 -25.10 8.86 3.63
C LEU A 110 -24.57 10.06 4.42
N LEU A 111 -25.47 10.87 4.98
CA LEU A 111 -25.08 12.01 5.81
C LEU A 111 -24.36 11.57 7.09
N GLN A 112 -24.89 10.56 7.78
CA GLN A 112 -24.23 9.97 8.95
C GLN A 112 -22.87 9.39 8.59
N LEU A 113 -22.76 8.64 7.50
CA LEU A 113 -21.50 8.08 7.02
C LEU A 113 -20.50 9.19 6.66
N SER A 114 -20.92 10.20 5.92
CA SER A 114 -20.06 11.34 5.56
C SER A 114 -19.44 11.99 6.81
N ARG A 115 -20.25 12.23 7.83
CA ARG A 115 -19.78 12.82 9.11
C ARG A 115 -18.83 11.90 9.85
N ALA A 116 -19.14 10.60 9.90
CA ALA A 116 -18.31 9.61 10.60
C ALA A 116 -16.90 9.46 9.98
N VAL A 117 -16.79 9.56 8.63
CA VAL A 117 -15.50 9.34 7.95
C VAL A 117 -14.77 10.63 7.54
N ARG A 118 -15.34 11.81 7.82
CA ARG A 118 -14.83 13.11 7.35
C ARG A 118 -13.36 13.38 7.73
N HIS A 119 -12.92 12.87 8.87
CA HIS A 119 -11.56 13.08 9.39
C HIS A 119 -10.65 11.86 9.22
N ILE A 120 -11.18 10.80 8.61
CA ILE A 120 -10.43 9.58 8.36
C ILE A 120 -9.82 9.69 6.96
N PRO A 121 -8.50 9.46 6.80
CA PRO A 121 -7.88 9.46 5.48
C PRO A 121 -8.57 8.47 4.54
N ALA A 122 -8.69 8.84 3.28
CA ALA A 122 -9.26 7.96 2.27
C ALA A 122 -8.45 6.65 2.17
N LEU A 123 -9.15 5.51 2.17
CA LEU A 123 -8.53 4.21 2.11
C LEU A 123 -7.82 3.99 0.78
N TYR A 124 -6.56 3.59 0.86
CA TYR A 124 -5.76 3.16 -0.27
C TYR A 124 -4.92 1.94 0.14
N PRO A 125 -5.44 0.71 -0.06
CA PRO A 125 -4.69 -0.52 0.17
C PRO A 125 -3.53 -0.63 -0.81
N GLY A 126 -2.42 -1.18 -0.35
CA GLY A 126 -1.26 -1.45 -1.18
C GLY A 126 -0.62 -2.80 -0.86
N THR A 127 0.03 -3.38 -1.86
CA THR A 127 0.91 -4.53 -1.69
C THR A 127 2.13 -4.15 -0.85
N LEU A 128 2.84 -5.15 -0.32
CA LEU A 128 4.11 -4.88 0.38
C LEU A 128 5.08 -4.07 -0.50
N GLU A 129 5.13 -4.38 -1.79
CA GLU A 129 5.98 -3.68 -2.74
C GLU A 129 5.63 -2.18 -2.85
N GLU A 130 4.34 -1.86 -3.02
CA GLU A 130 3.87 -0.47 -3.10
C GLU A 130 4.10 0.30 -1.80
N VAL A 131 3.92 -0.35 -0.65
CA VAL A 131 4.16 0.23 0.67
C VAL A 131 5.66 0.48 0.88
N VAL A 132 6.53 -0.44 0.48
CA VAL A 132 7.99 -0.27 0.52
C VAL A 132 8.43 0.86 -0.41
N ASP A 133 7.92 0.93 -1.63
CA ASP A 133 8.23 2.01 -2.57
C ASP A 133 7.77 3.38 -2.04
N ALA A 134 6.62 3.42 -1.36
CA ALA A 134 6.15 4.62 -0.70
C ALA A 134 7.08 5.01 0.46
N TRP A 135 7.48 4.05 1.31
CA TRP A 135 8.42 4.29 2.41
C TRP A 135 9.76 4.86 1.95
N ILE A 136 10.30 4.36 0.83
CA ILE A 136 11.54 4.87 0.22
C ILE A 136 11.36 6.32 -0.26
N ARG A 137 10.22 6.66 -0.85
CA ARG A 137 9.92 8.01 -1.38
C ARG A 137 9.64 9.04 -0.29
N ILE A 138 9.01 8.62 0.82
CA ILE A 138 8.67 9.53 1.93
C ILE A 138 9.97 9.93 2.63
N ALA A 139 10.19 11.25 2.76
CA ALA A 139 11.32 11.76 3.51
C ALA A 139 11.29 11.24 4.96
N PRO A 140 12.41 10.81 5.57
CA PRO A 140 12.44 10.21 6.90
C PRO A 140 11.68 11.01 7.97
N LYS A 141 11.78 12.35 7.94
CA LYS A 141 11.08 13.26 8.87
C LYS A 141 9.56 13.29 8.70
N GLU A 142 9.04 12.84 7.55
CA GLU A 142 7.61 12.84 7.25
C GLU A 142 6.95 11.48 7.53
N ARG A 143 7.75 10.42 7.73
CA ARG A 143 7.25 9.07 7.97
C ARG A 143 6.39 8.97 9.25
N ASP A 144 6.66 9.78 10.26
CA ASP A 144 5.85 9.86 11.49
C ASP A 144 4.45 10.46 11.27
N GLN A 145 4.27 11.24 10.20
CA GLN A 145 3.02 11.93 9.89
C GLN A 145 2.12 11.14 8.93
N ARG A 146 2.62 10.05 8.36
CA ARG A 146 1.90 9.23 7.39
C ARG A 146 1.41 7.95 8.04
N ALA A 147 0.08 7.82 8.12
CA ALA A 147 -0.55 6.62 8.66
C ALA A 147 -0.35 5.42 7.73
N LEU A 148 -0.16 4.24 8.34
CA LEU A 148 -0.16 2.93 7.69
C LEU A 148 -0.81 1.92 8.61
N THR A 149 -1.90 1.32 8.19
CA THR A 149 -2.56 0.24 8.92
C THR A 149 -1.98 -1.11 8.50
N ILE A 150 -1.61 -1.95 9.47
CA ILE A 150 -1.17 -3.33 9.25
C ILE A 150 -2.11 -4.24 10.06
N GLY A 151 -2.88 -5.07 9.37
CA GLY A 151 -3.96 -5.83 10.02
C GLY A 151 -4.95 -4.88 10.70
N ASN A 152 -5.06 -4.97 12.03
CA ASN A 152 -5.94 -4.12 12.85
C ASN A 152 -5.19 -3.01 13.61
N GLN A 153 -3.91 -2.77 13.29
CA GLN A 153 -3.08 -1.80 13.97
C GLN A 153 -2.88 -0.55 13.14
N GLU A 154 -3.20 0.59 13.74
CA GLU A 154 -2.89 1.90 13.17
C GLU A 154 -1.46 2.28 13.59
N LEU A 155 -0.57 2.36 12.61
CA LEU A 155 0.83 2.69 12.75
C LEU A 155 1.15 3.94 11.91
N THR A 156 2.40 4.38 11.96
CA THR A 156 2.95 5.33 11.00
C THR A 156 3.94 4.63 10.09
N TYR A 157 4.27 5.22 8.95
CA TYR A 157 5.32 4.70 8.07
C TYR A 157 6.68 4.56 8.77
N LYS A 158 6.92 5.25 9.88
CA LYS A 158 8.12 5.08 10.70
C LYS A 158 8.01 3.86 11.62
N SER A 159 6.92 3.75 12.37
CA SER A 159 6.73 2.67 13.36
C SER A 159 6.38 1.32 12.73
N ALA A 160 5.85 1.32 11.51
CA ALA A 160 5.51 0.11 10.75
C ALA A 160 6.75 -0.64 10.24
N PHE A 161 7.90 0.02 10.11
CA PHE A 161 9.13 -0.58 9.60
C PHE A 161 10.15 -0.79 10.70
N ARG A 162 10.66 -2.03 10.84
CA ARG A 162 11.67 -2.41 11.82
C ARG A 162 12.96 -2.83 11.15
N PHE A 163 14.04 -2.12 11.47
CA PHE A 163 15.36 -2.40 10.93
C PHE A 163 16.06 -3.55 11.68
N LEU A 164 16.54 -4.54 10.93
CA LEU A 164 17.25 -5.70 11.47
C LEU A 164 18.54 -5.36 12.19
N GLY A 165 19.29 -4.36 11.74
CA GLY A 165 20.57 -4.00 12.33
C GLY A 165 20.50 -3.61 13.80
N GLY A 166 19.36 -3.07 14.24
CA GLY A 166 19.08 -2.74 15.63
C GLY A 166 18.31 -3.82 16.41
N ALA A 167 17.98 -4.95 15.78
CA ALA A 167 17.26 -6.02 16.43
C ALA A 167 18.16 -6.87 17.32
N SER A 168 17.58 -7.53 18.34
CA SER A 168 18.21 -8.59 19.11
C SER A 168 18.72 -9.71 18.18
N ASP A 169 19.64 -10.54 18.69
CA ASP A 169 20.10 -11.73 17.98
C ASP A 169 19.12 -12.91 18.08
N ASP A 170 18.04 -12.76 18.84
CA ASP A 170 16.94 -13.72 18.89
C ASP A 170 15.91 -13.39 17.77
N VAL A 171 15.73 -14.33 16.85
CA VAL A 171 14.76 -14.22 15.76
C VAL A 171 13.32 -14.11 16.25
N ASN A 172 13.00 -14.72 17.40
CA ASN A 172 11.66 -14.67 17.98
C ASN A 172 11.30 -13.29 18.55
N SER A 173 12.29 -12.40 18.69
CA SER A 173 12.04 -10.99 19.05
C SER A 173 11.46 -10.17 17.91
N LEU A 174 11.43 -10.70 16.70
CA LEU A 174 10.83 -10.08 15.53
C LEU A 174 9.32 -10.35 15.50
N ASP A 175 8.55 -9.33 15.15
CA ASP A 175 7.09 -9.46 14.98
C ASP A 175 6.69 -9.07 13.56
N PRO A 176 6.90 -9.97 12.57
CA PRO A 176 6.58 -9.68 11.18
C PRO A 176 5.08 -9.64 10.89
N TYR A 177 4.22 -10.04 11.83
CA TYR A 177 2.76 -9.88 11.68
C TYR A 177 2.28 -8.47 12.01
N ARG A 178 3.07 -7.72 12.79
CA ARG A 178 2.74 -6.35 13.20
C ARG A 178 3.58 -5.29 12.52
N GLN A 179 4.75 -5.69 11.99
CA GLN A 179 5.69 -4.77 11.37
C GLN A 179 6.25 -5.34 10.07
N ILE A 180 6.67 -4.47 9.18
CA ILE A 180 7.48 -4.82 8.02
C ILE A 180 8.93 -4.84 8.49
N ILE A 181 9.54 -6.01 8.47
CA ILE A 181 10.94 -6.17 8.87
C ILE A 181 11.82 -5.94 7.64
N PHE A 182 12.92 -5.22 7.82
CA PHE A 182 13.84 -4.97 6.71
C PHE A 182 15.30 -4.94 7.14
N GLY A 183 16.20 -5.23 6.21
CA GLY A 183 17.63 -5.16 6.46
C GLY A 183 18.50 -5.52 5.27
N ALA A 184 19.78 -5.20 5.38
CA ALA A 184 20.77 -5.51 4.35
C ALA A 184 20.82 -7.01 4.06
N ALA A 185 20.92 -7.35 2.78
CA ALA A 185 20.94 -8.70 2.27
C ALA A 185 21.94 -8.85 1.13
N THR A 186 22.26 -10.09 0.78
CA THR A 186 22.92 -10.51 -0.45
C THR A 186 21.98 -11.39 -1.26
N VAL A 187 22.02 -11.26 -2.56
CA VAL A 187 21.28 -12.12 -3.51
C VAL A 187 22.31 -12.91 -4.30
N GLU A 188 22.26 -14.22 -4.22
CA GLU A 188 23.24 -15.10 -4.81
C GLU A 188 22.53 -16.16 -5.68
N ARG A 189 23.16 -16.54 -6.79
CA ARG A 189 22.72 -17.68 -7.60
C ARG A 189 23.43 -18.96 -7.16
N TRP A 190 22.68 -20.01 -6.89
CA TRP A 190 23.22 -21.32 -6.58
C TRP A 190 22.45 -22.41 -7.35
N LYS A 191 23.08 -22.97 -8.38
CA LYS A 191 22.46 -23.92 -9.32
C LYS A 191 21.16 -23.33 -9.89
N GLN A 192 20.04 -24.01 -9.66
CA GLN A 192 18.69 -23.59 -10.08
C GLN A 192 17.97 -22.67 -9.09
N TRP A 193 18.66 -22.23 -8.03
CA TRP A 193 18.08 -21.43 -6.95
C TRP A 193 18.65 -20.03 -6.95
N ILE A 194 17.81 -19.10 -6.54
CA ILE A 194 18.23 -17.77 -6.10
C ILE A 194 18.09 -17.73 -4.57
N LEU A 195 19.17 -17.37 -3.90
CA LEU A 195 19.25 -17.29 -2.45
C LEU A 195 19.31 -15.84 -2.03
N VAL A 196 18.36 -15.39 -1.19
CA VAL A 196 18.43 -14.09 -0.52
C VAL A 196 18.84 -14.34 0.93
N LYS A 197 19.95 -13.77 1.36
CA LYS A 197 20.52 -13.97 2.71
C LYS A 197 20.63 -12.64 3.43
N SER A 198 20.15 -12.56 4.68
CA SER A 198 20.37 -11.38 5.51
C SER A 198 21.84 -11.25 5.86
N ARG A 199 22.37 -10.02 5.95
CA ARG A 199 23.68 -9.76 6.54
C ARG A 199 23.66 -9.90 8.07
N LYS A 200 22.55 -9.50 8.71
CA LYS A 200 22.32 -9.76 10.13
C LYS A 200 22.19 -11.27 10.34
N LYS A 201 22.89 -11.77 11.37
CA LYS A 201 22.81 -13.16 11.83
C LYS A 201 22.06 -13.24 13.15
N PHE A 202 21.46 -14.38 13.41
CA PHE A 202 20.66 -14.67 14.59
C PHE A 202 21.17 -15.91 15.31
N SER A 203 20.98 -15.96 16.61
CA SER A 203 21.42 -17.08 17.45
C SER A 203 20.69 -18.37 17.09
N ALA A 204 21.45 -19.45 16.93
CA ALA A 204 20.95 -20.80 16.65
C ALA A 204 21.72 -21.81 17.53
N GLY A 205 21.48 -21.79 18.83
CA GLY A 205 22.31 -22.48 19.83
C GLY A 205 23.64 -21.76 20.04
N GLU A 206 24.76 -22.45 19.86
CA GLU A 206 26.10 -21.87 19.99
C GLU A 206 26.58 -21.10 18.74
N ALA A 207 25.87 -21.25 17.61
CA ALA A 207 26.22 -20.60 16.37
C ALA A 207 25.31 -19.41 16.06
N THR A 208 25.74 -18.54 15.15
CA THR A 208 24.91 -17.50 14.57
C THR A 208 24.73 -17.74 13.07
N VAL A 209 23.48 -17.66 12.59
CA VAL A 209 23.12 -17.97 11.21
C VAL A 209 22.25 -16.88 10.58
N PRO A 210 22.30 -16.68 9.25
CA PRO A 210 21.50 -15.69 8.58
C PRO A 210 20.04 -16.13 8.43
N LEU A 211 19.15 -15.18 8.11
CA LEU A 211 17.88 -15.48 7.47
C LEU A 211 18.16 -15.85 6.01
N ARG A 212 17.44 -16.83 5.47
CA ARG A 212 17.57 -17.27 4.07
C ARG A 212 16.23 -17.57 3.43
N LEU A 213 15.99 -16.90 2.33
CA LEU A 213 14.95 -17.26 1.36
C LEU A 213 15.63 -17.98 0.19
N ALA A 214 15.07 -19.11 -0.24
CA ALA A 214 15.51 -19.85 -1.42
C ALA A 214 14.33 -20.00 -2.38
N VAL A 215 14.47 -19.47 -3.59
CA VAL A 215 13.45 -19.49 -4.63
C VAL A 215 14.03 -20.20 -5.85
N LYS A 216 13.28 -21.10 -6.49
CA LYS A 216 13.68 -21.65 -7.78
C LYS A 216 13.69 -20.57 -8.84
N GLN A 217 14.65 -20.63 -9.75
CA GLN A 217 14.85 -19.56 -10.73
C GLN A 217 13.65 -19.39 -11.67
N ASP A 218 12.94 -20.47 -11.99
CA ASP A 218 11.74 -20.50 -12.82
C ASP A 218 10.47 -19.98 -12.09
N GLU A 219 10.48 -20.03 -10.76
CA GLU A 219 9.40 -19.51 -9.89
C GLU A 219 9.68 -18.10 -9.36
N ALA A 220 10.89 -17.56 -9.61
CA ALA A 220 11.31 -16.30 -9.06
C ALA A 220 10.59 -15.10 -9.74
N PRO A 221 10.17 -14.08 -8.96
CA PRO A 221 9.68 -12.84 -9.54
C PRO A 221 10.72 -12.24 -10.49
N CYS A 222 10.27 -11.64 -11.60
CA CYS A 222 11.14 -11.17 -12.69
C CYS A 222 12.23 -10.19 -12.25
N TRP A 223 12.00 -9.42 -11.17
CA TRP A 223 12.97 -8.47 -10.62
C TRP A 223 14.08 -9.15 -9.79
N LEU A 224 13.86 -10.35 -9.22
CA LEU A 224 14.81 -10.98 -8.30
C LEU A 224 16.12 -11.43 -8.98
N PRO A 225 16.11 -12.04 -10.17
CA PRO A 225 17.34 -12.39 -10.89
C PRO A 225 18.24 -11.18 -11.22
N GLU A 226 17.67 -9.99 -11.35
CA GLU A 226 18.40 -8.76 -11.68
C GLU A 226 19.23 -8.23 -10.50
N LEU A 227 18.93 -8.69 -9.28
CA LEU A 227 19.60 -8.29 -8.04
C LEU A 227 20.76 -9.21 -7.66
N VAL A 228 21.02 -10.27 -8.42
CA VAL A 228 22.13 -11.20 -8.15
C VAL A 228 23.45 -10.41 -8.15
N ASP A 229 24.28 -10.68 -7.12
CA ASP A 229 25.58 -10.04 -6.88
C ASP A 229 25.54 -8.51 -6.68
N ARG A 230 24.36 -7.96 -6.41
CA ARG A 230 24.20 -6.54 -6.07
C ARG A 230 23.90 -6.33 -4.58
N PRO A 231 24.28 -5.18 -4.00
CA PRO A 231 23.79 -4.76 -2.70
C PRO A 231 22.27 -4.71 -2.71
N ALA A 232 21.65 -5.29 -1.68
CA ALA A 232 20.21 -5.38 -1.61
C ALA A 232 19.68 -5.18 -0.19
N THR A 233 18.45 -4.72 -0.07
CA THR A 233 17.67 -4.71 1.15
C THR A 233 16.47 -5.63 0.99
N LEU A 234 16.34 -6.59 1.88
CA LEU A 234 15.16 -7.44 1.95
C LEU A 234 14.10 -6.79 2.84
N PHE A 235 12.84 -7.02 2.50
CA PHE A 235 11.66 -6.65 3.29
C PHE A 235 10.73 -7.84 3.35
N TRP A 236 10.12 -8.09 4.51
CA TRP A 236 9.09 -9.11 4.62
C TRP A 236 8.07 -8.76 5.70
N HIS A 237 6.89 -9.37 5.57
CA HIS A 237 5.77 -9.28 6.47
C HIS A 237 4.98 -10.60 6.49
N GLY A 238 4.31 -10.91 7.61
CA GLY A 238 3.36 -12.02 7.71
C GLY A 238 3.96 -13.42 7.92
N VAL A 239 5.30 -13.56 7.98
CA VAL A 239 5.96 -14.86 8.17
C VAL A 239 7.09 -14.78 9.19
N ILE A 240 7.15 -15.72 10.12
CA ILE A 240 8.29 -15.93 11.01
C ILE A 240 9.20 -16.98 10.37
N PRO A 241 10.49 -16.68 10.14
CA PRO A 241 11.41 -17.67 9.61
C PRO A 241 11.78 -18.71 10.67
N GLU A 242 11.86 -19.99 10.28
CA GLU A 242 12.14 -21.11 11.13
C GLU A 242 13.57 -21.63 10.96
N LEU A 243 14.18 -22.15 12.03
CA LEU A 243 15.52 -22.72 11.96
C LEU A 243 15.50 -23.98 11.09
N GLY A 244 16.24 -23.97 10.00
CA GLY A 244 16.34 -25.11 9.09
C GLY A 244 16.92 -26.35 9.78
N ALA A 245 16.56 -27.55 9.31
CA ALA A 245 16.99 -28.84 9.88
C ALA A 245 18.54 -28.98 10.01
N LYS A 246 19.30 -28.36 9.10
CA LYS A 246 20.76 -28.31 9.14
C LYS A 246 21.33 -27.25 10.09
N LYS A 247 20.48 -26.46 10.71
CA LYS A 247 20.86 -25.33 11.59
C LYS A 247 21.83 -24.33 10.96
N ASP A 248 21.80 -24.20 9.63
CA ASP A 248 22.69 -23.35 8.82
C ASP A 248 22.06 -21.99 8.46
N ALA A 249 20.77 -21.86 8.62
CA ALA A 249 20.02 -20.63 8.41
C ALA A 249 18.61 -20.73 9.03
N TYR A 250 18.02 -19.60 9.38
CA TYR A 250 16.58 -19.47 9.53
C TYR A 250 15.96 -19.33 8.13
N ARG A 251 14.96 -20.15 7.82
CA ARG A 251 14.37 -20.27 6.48
C ARG A 251 12.94 -19.76 6.48
N PHE A 252 12.59 -19.06 5.43
CA PHE A 252 11.20 -18.75 5.15
C PHE A 252 10.54 -19.98 4.51
N ALA A 253 9.35 -20.34 4.99
CA ALA A 253 8.47 -21.22 4.24
C ALA A 253 7.99 -20.43 3.00
N VAL A 254 8.47 -20.85 1.84
CA VAL A 254 8.19 -20.15 0.57
C VAL A 254 6.91 -20.75 0.00
N ASP A 255 5.87 -19.95 -0.02
CA ASP A 255 4.66 -20.19 -0.79
C ASP A 255 4.44 -19.04 -1.78
N PHE A 256 3.43 -19.15 -2.62
CA PHE A 256 3.09 -18.14 -3.59
C PHE A 256 2.74 -16.81 -2.94
N ASP A 257 2.04 -16.84 -1.81
CA ASP A 257 1.58 -15.63 -1.12
C ASP A 257 2.76 -14.85 -0.54
N LEU A 258 3.75 -15.55 0.04
CA LEU A 258 4.95 -14.89 0.55
C LEU A 258 5.72 -14.17 -0.56
N LEU A 259 5.94 -14.83 -1.70
CA LEU A 259 6.69 -14.26 -2.82
C LEU A 259 5.99 -13.07 -3.47
N HIS A 260 4.67 -13.05 -3.48
CA HIS A 260 3.89 -12.03 -4.19
C HIS A 260 3.33 -10.94 -3.30
N ALA A 261 3.14 -11.20 -2.01
CA ALA A 261 2.52 -10.25 -1.09
C ALA A 261 3.32 -10.02 0.21
N GLY A 262 4.10 -10.99 0.67
CA GLY A 262 4.77 -10.98 1.96
C GLY A 262 6.29 -10.72 1.92
N PHE A 263 6.89 -10.64 0.73
CA PHE A 263 8.33 -10.50 0.55
C PHE A 263 8.68 -9.61 -0.65
N THR A 264 9.63 -8.71 -0.49
CA THR A 264 10.21 -7.95 -1.60
C THR A 264 11.67 -7.59 -1.33
N VAL A 265 12.43 -7.33 -2.37
CA VAL A 265 13.83 -6.90 -2.29
C VAL A 265 14.01 -5.65 -3.14
N ARG A 266 14.82 -4.72 -2.65
CA ARG A 266 15.21 -3.53 -3.41
C ARG A 266 16.72 -3.50 -3.59
N ALA A 267 17.17 -3.01 -4.74
CA ALA A 267 18.56 -2.67 -4.94
C ALA A 267 19.00 -1.67 -3.87
N GLU A 268 20.30 -1.70 -3.50
CA GLU A 268 20.91 -0.84 -2.50
C GLU A 268 20.68 -1.25 -1.04
N HIS A 269 21.55 -0.77 -0.17
CA HIS A 269 21.41 -0.92 1.28
C HIS A 269 20.67 0.30 1.84
N LEU A 270 19.38 0.13 2.07
CA LEU A 270 18.55 1.16 2.68
C LEU A 270 18.74 1.16 4.19
N MET A 271 18.91 2.36 4.75
CA MET A 271 19.00 2.61 6.19
C MET A 271 17.69 3.25 6.68
N PRO A 272 17.38 3.12 7.99
CA PRO A 272 16.15 3.67 8.58
C PRO A 272 16.03 5.19 8.46
#